data_ab1e78d4cb6d5ef56adeb5b70a2a0def
#
_entry.id   ab1e78d4cb6d5ef56adeb5b70a2a0def
#
_cell.length_a   1.000
_cell.length_b   1.000
_cell.length_c   1.000
_cell.angle_alpha   90.00
_cell.angle_beta   90.00
_cell.angle_gamma   90.00
#
_symmetry.space_group_name_H-M   'P 1'
#
loop_
_entity.id
_entity.type
_entity.pdbx_description
1 polymer ?
#
loop_
_entity_poly.entity_id
_entity_poly.type
_entity_poly.pdbx_seq_one_letter_code
_entity_poly.pdbx_strand_id
1 'polypeptide(L)'
;IPEDLMQKYNFAVIAPNGENGFWLDGLSTTRKYCTFVGAELVDYVRRTFRLALSPEDTYIMGLSMGGFGALHTAFAFPDNFGKVAAMSSALIVHEIAGMKPGEDNGTANYDYYHECFGDLDSVLESDSNPEVLVKRLHDSGKKIPEILMSCGTEDFLLEHNRQFHRFLAEEGIAHTYLESSGSHDMDFWNEYTRRFIDSMFAD
;
A
#
# COMPACT_ATOMS: atom_id res chain seq x y z
N ILE A 1 -11.88 12.62 1.25
CA ILE A 1 -11.17 12.71 2.56
C ILE A 1 -11.97 13.63 3.46
N PRO A 2 -12.19 13.27 4.74
CA PRO A 2 -13.02 14.03 5.66
C PRO A 2 -12.38 15.38 6.02
N GLU A 3 -12.99 16.50 5.60
CA GLU A 3 -12.48 17.86 5.89
C GLU A 3 -12.44 18.17 7.41
N ASP A 4 -13.40 17.63 8.17
CA ASP A 4 -13.45 17.79 9.61
C ASP A 4 -12.22 17.21 10.32
N LEU A 5 -11.70 16.07 9.82
CA LEU A 5 -10.47 15.48 10.35
C LEU A 5 -9.23 16.26 9.93
N MET A 6 -9.20 16.80 8.72
CA MET A 6 -8.11 17.67 8.28
C MET A 6 -8.00 18.92 9.17
N GLN A 7 -9.14 19.50 9.55
CA GLN A 7 -9.18 20.64 10.47
C GLN A 7 -8.82 20.23 11.92
N LYS A 8 -9.34 19.08 12.38
CA LYS A 8 -9.09 18.57 13.73
C LYS A 8 -7.61 18.31 14.00
N TYR A 9 -6.93 17.69 13.06
CA TYR A 9 -5.54 17.25 13.21
C TYR A 9 -4.52 18.13 12.47
N ASN A 10 -4.98 19.16 11.75
CA ASN A 10 -4.14 20.10 11.02
C ASN A 10 -3.15 19.40 10.06
N PHE A 11 -3.66 18.52 9.21
CA PHE A 11 -2.84 17.83 8.20
C PHE A 11 -3.23 18.23 6.77
N ALA A 12 -2.29 18.08 5.85
CA ALA A 12 -2.51 18.22 4.41
C ALA A 12 -2.59 16.85 3.73
N VAL A 13 -3.36 16.77 2.65
CA VAL A 13 -3.50 15.57 1.82
C VAL A 13 -3.00 15.85 0.43
N ILE A 14 -2.19 14.93 -0.09
CA ILE A 14 -1.74 14.92 -1.47
C ILE A 14 -2.18 13.61 -2.09
N ALA A 15 -2.99 13.69 -3.14
CA ALA A 15 -3.51 12.54 -3.87
C ALA A 15 -2.90 12.51 -5.28
N PRO A 16 -1.80 11.81 -5.49
CA PRO A 16 -1.20 11.65 -6.81
C PRO A 16 -2.06 10.76 -7.70
N ASN A 17 -1.89 10.87 -9.02
CA ASN A 17 -2.47 9.96 -9.99
C ASN A 17 -1.42 8.89 -10.37
N GLY A 18 -1.74 7.61 -10.15
CA GLY A 18 -0.89 6.46 -10.48
C GLY A 18 -1.41 5.65 -11.67
N GLU A 19 -2.43 6.15 -12.38
CA GLU A 19 -3.08 5.42 -13.48
C GLU A 19 -3.45 3.99 -13.06
N ASN A 20 -3.19 3.00 -13.93
CA ASN A 20 -3.39 1.57 -13.66
C ASN A 20 -2.04 0.84 -13.50
N GLY A 21 -1.10 1.39 -12.74
CA GLY A 21 0.27 0.86 -12.62
C GLY A 21 0.57 0.14 -11.32
N PHE A 22 -0.44 -0.23 -10.52
CA PHE A 22 -0.27 -0.84 -9.17
C PHE A 22 0.67 -0.07 -8.25
N TRP A 23 0.94 1.21 -8.58
CA TRP A 23 1.88 2.06 -7.85
C TRP A 23 3.31 1.50 -7.80
N LEU A 24 3.63 0.61 -8.75
CA LEU A 24 4.96 0.01 -8.91
C LEU A 24 5.82 0.82 -9.90
N ASP A 25 7.10 0.54 -9.87
CA ASP A 25 8.03 0.95 -10.93
C ASP A 25 8.00 -0.07 -12.05
N GLY A 26 6.94 -0.05 -12.87
CA GLY A 26 6.74 -0.98 -13.96
C GLY A 26 7.89 -1.04 -14.97
N LEU A 27 7.80 -1.92 -15.94
CA LEU A 27 8.84 -2.11 -16.95
C LEU A 27 9.06 -0.87 -17.82
N SER A 28 7.99 -0.12 -18.12
CA SER A 28 8.07 1.13 -18.86
C SER A 28 8.91 2.18 -18.10
N THR A 29 9.76 2.90 -18.84
CA THR A 29 10.57 4.00 -18.28
C THR A 29 9.75 5.19 -17.79
N THR A 30 8.49 5.31 -18.23
CA THR A 30 7.59 6.41 -17.85
C THR A 30 6.67 6.08 -16.67
N ARG A 31 6.66 4.83 -16.19
CA ARG A 31 5.76 4.36 -15.12
C ARG A 31 6.55 4.00 -13.86
N LYS A 32 7.14 5.00 -13.22
CA LYS A 32 7.94 4.84 -12.00
C LYS A 32 7.19 5.39 -10.79
N TYR A 33 5.97 4.83 -10.56
CA TYR A 33 5.05 5.37 -9.56
C TYR A 33 5.50 5.16 -8.11
N CYS A 34 6.17 4.05 -7.82
CA CYS A 34 6.71 3.80 -6.49
C CYS A 34 7.82 4.81 -6.15
N THR A 35 8.78 5.01 -7.06
CA THR A 35 9.82 6.02 -6.91
C THR A 35 9.22 7.44 -6.85
N PHE A 36 8.25 7.74 -7.70
CA PHE A 36 7.59 9.04 -7.70
C PHE A 36 6.94 9.34 -6.34
N VAL A 37 6.09 8.45 -5.84
CA VAL A 37 5.37 8.68 -4.57
C VAL A 37 6.30 8.56 -3.38
N GLY A 38 7.16 7.55 -3.36
CA GLY A 38 8.00 7.24 -2.20
C GLY A 38 9.19 8.18 -1.99
N ALA A 39 9.70 8.78 -3.06
CA ALA A 39 10.87 9.64 -3.01
C ALA A 39 10.63 11.04 -3.57
N GLU A 40 10.28 11.16 -4.86
CA GLU A 40 10.27 12.44 -5.56
C GLU A 40 9.19 13.39 -5.02
N LEU A 41 7.97 12.88 -4.80
CA LEU A 41 6.86 13.65 -4.27
C LEU A 41 7.11 14.08 -2.83
N VAL A 42 7.63 13.19 -1.99
CA VAL A 42 7.98 13.50 -0.59
C VAL A 42 9.05 14.59 -0.55
N ASP A 43 10.11 14.47 -1.34
CA ASP A 43 11.18 15.47 -1.41
C ASP A 43 10.65 16.81 -1.96
N TYR A 44 9.81 16.81 -2.98
CA TYR A 44 9.15 18.01 -3.51
C TYR A 44 8.32 18.73 -2.44
N VAL A 45 7.49 17.98 -1.69
CA VAL A 45 6.64 18.54 -0.62
C VAL A 45 7.48 19.15 0.50
N ARG A 46 8.49 18.43 0.94
CA ARG A 46 9.42 18.90 1.98
C ARG A 46 10.11 20.21 1.58
N ARG A 47 10.63 20.28 0.37
CA ARG A 47 11.35 21.46 -0.13
C ARG A 47 10.45 22.64 -0.44
N THR A 48 9.27 22.39 -1.06
CA THR A 48 8.40 23.44 -1.56
C THR A 48 7.46 24.00 -0.48
N PHE A 49 6.85 23.12 0.30
CA PHE A 49 5.83 23.51 1.28
C PHE A 49 6.30 23.46 2.73
N ARG A 50 7.48 22.91 2.98
CA ARG A 50 8.03 22.73 4.33
C ARG A 50 7.09 21.88 5.23
N LEU A 51 6.41 20.91 4.63
CA LEU A 51 5.55 19.93 5.28
C LEU A 51 6.21 18.56 5.30
N ALA A 52 5.71 17.65 6.16
CA ALA A 52 6.19 16.27 6.25
C ALA A 52 7.73 16.18 6.33
N LEU A 53 8.33 16.98 7.24
CA LEU A 53 9.79 17.15 7.31
C LEU A 53 10.48 15.92 7.91
N SER A 54 9.75 15.08 8.61
CA SER A 54 10.24 13.81 9.16
C SER A 54 9.34 12.63 8.77
N PRO A 55 9.81 11.38 8.87
CA PRO A 55 8.93 10.21 8.68
C PRO A 55 7.75 10.19 9.65
N GLU A 56 7.95 10.66 10.88
CA GLU A 56 6.91 10.72 11.92
C GLU A 56 5.73 11.63 11.54
N ASP A 57 5.98 12.61 10.66
CA ASP A 57 4.99 13.56 10.15
C ASP A 57 4.48 13.19 8.74
N THR A 58 4.89 12.04 8.22
CA THR A 58 4.59 11.61 6.84
C THR A 58 3.89 10.25 6.86
N TYR A 59 2.64 10.22 6.44
CA TYR A 59 1.85 9.01 6.40
C TYR A 59 1.40 8.71 4.97
N ILE A 60 1.26 7.43 4.65
CA ILE A 60 0.73 6.98 3.35
C ILE A 60 -0.51 6.13 3.58
N MET A 61 -1.55 6.36 2.76
CA MET A 61 -2.81 5.64 2.87
C MET A 61 -3.35 5.31 1.48
N GLY A 62 -3.99 4.15 1.37
CA GLY A 62 -4.64 3.75 0.13
C GLY A 62 -5.72 2.71 0.31
N LEU A 63 -6.55 2.55 -0.73
CA LEU A 63 -7.60 1.56 -0.82
C LEU A 63 -7.44 0.74 -2.10
N SER A 64 -7.84 -0.54 -2.08
CA SER A 64 -7.78 -1.43 -3.23
C SER A 64 -6.36 -1.49 -3.83
N MET A 65 -6.17 -1.19 -5.12
CA MET A 65 -4.87 -1.02 -5.76
C MET A 65 -3.98 0.01 -5.03
N GLY A 66 -4.59 1.09 -4.51
CA GLY A 66 -3.87 2.08 -3.70
C GLY A 66 -3.45 1.55 -2.33
N GLY A 67 -4.19 0.59 -1.74
CA GLY A 67 -3.80 -0.10 -0.51
C GLY A 67 -2.56 -0.97 -0.72
N PHE A 68 -2.51 -1.70 -1.82
CA PHE A 68 -1.28 -2.40 -2.25
C PHE A 68 -0.12 -1.42 -2.41
N GLY A 69 -0.34 -0.32 -3.18
CA GLY A 69 0.67 0.68 -3.42
C GLY A 69 1.17 1.39 -2.16
N ALA A 70 0.28 1.65 -1.21
CA ALA A 70 0.66 2.26 0.07
C ALA A 70 1.60 1.35 0.87
N LEU A 71 1.26 0.06 1.02
CA LEU A 71 2.12 -0.92 1.69
C LEU A 71 3.47 -1.07 0.97
N HIS A 72 3.42 -1.32 -0.34
CA HIS A 72 4.63 -1.50 -1.14
C HIS A 72 5.55 -0.28 -1.05
N THR A 73 5.03 0.94 -1.26
CA THR A 73 5.81 2.17 -1.24
C THR A 73 6.39 2.45 0.15
N ALA A 74 5.60 2.24 1.22
CA ALA A 74 6.08 2.41 2.59
C ALA A 74 7.25 1.48 2.93
N PHE A 75 7.22 0.25 2.44
CA PHE A 75 8.30 -0.71 2.67
C PHE A 75 9.51 -0.50 1.75
N ALA A 76 9.30 0.00 0.53
CA ALA A 76 10.39 0.36 -0.37
C ALA A 76 11.14 1.62 0.09
N PHE A 77 10.44 2.56 0.75
CA PHE A 77 10.99 3.84 1.23
C PHE A 77 10.70 4.06 2.73
N PRO A 78 11.13 3.15 3.63
CA PRO A 78 10.76 3.17 5.05
C PRO A 78 11.24 4.40 5.79
N ASP A 79 12.29 5.05 5.31
CA ASP A 79 12.85 6.26 5.90
C ASP A 79 12.00 7.52 5.60
N ASN A 80 11.00 7.40 4.77
CA ASN A 80 10.12 8.51 4.38
C ASN A 80 8.75 8.50 5.06
N PHE A 81 8.32 7.35 5.60
CA PHE A 81 6.97 7.18 6.16
C PHE A 81 7.01 6.62 7.57
N GLY A 82 6.28 7.26 8.49
CA GLY A 82 6.12 6.76 9.85
C GLY A 82 4.99 5.75 10.00
N LYS A 83 3.91 5.92 9.21
CA LYS A 83 2.73 5.06 9.27
C LYS A 83 2.19 4.77 7.86
N VAL A 84 1.60 3.58 7.70
CA VAL A 84 0.88 3.18 6.49
C VAL A 84 -0.50 2.64 6.86
N ALA A 85 -1.54 3.09 6.14
CA ALA A 85 -2.89 2.54 6.25
C ALA A 85 -3.37 1.99 4.91
N ALA A 86 -3.86 0.76 4.91
CA ALA A 86 -4.22 0.04 3.71
C ALA A 86 -5.59 -0.65 3.87
N MET A 87 -6.54 -0.28 3.02
CA MET A 87 -7.91 -0.77 3.09
C MET A 87 -8.24 -1.62 1.87
N SER A 88 -8.83 -2.81 2.09
CA SER A 88 -9.24 -3.70 0.99
C SER A 88 -8.14 -3.86 -0.06
N SER A 89 -6.92 -4.11 0.36
CA SER A 89 -5.73 -4.01 -0.49
C SER A 89 -5.69 -5.09 -1.56
N ALA A 90 -5.37 -4.71 -2.80
CA ALA A 90 -5.22 -5.65 -3.93
C ALA A 90 -3.88 -6.42 -3.85
N LEU A 91 -3.70 -7.22 -2.81
CA LEU A 91 -2.50 -8.03 -2.53
C LEU A 91 -2.49 -9.32 -3.36
N ILE A 92 -2.59 -9.17 -4.68
CA ILE A 92 -2.84 -10.25 -5.65
C ILE A 92 -1.58 -10.95 -6.14
N VAL A 93 -0.40 -10.70 -5.56
CA VAL A 93 0.88 -11.22 -6.07
C VAL A 93 0.87 -12.75 -6.18
N HIS A 94 0.29 -13.43 -5.18
CA HIS A 94 0.15 -14.90 -5.20
C HIS A 94 -0.84 -15.40 -6.27
N GLU A 95 -1.85 -14.61 -6.62
CA GLU A 95 -2.82 -14.96 -7.65
C GLU A 95 -2.21 -14.90 -9.06
N ILE A 96 -1.38 -13.88 -9.31
CA ILE A 96 -0.77 -13.65 -10.64
C ILE A 96 0.54 -14.39 -10.85
N ALA A 97 1.12 -14.96 -9.79
CA ALA A 97 2.38 -15.70 -9.86
C ALA A 97 2.27 -16.88 -10.81
N GLY A 98 3.24 -16.97 -11.75
CA GLY A 98 3.31 -18.04 -12.72
C GLY A 98 2.34 -17.92 -13.90
N MET A 99 1.54 -16.85 -14.02
CA MET A 99 0.74 -16.59 -15.23
C MET A 99 1.62 -16.56 -16.47
N LYS A 100 1.04 -16.99 -17.61
CA LYS A 100 1.76 -17.13 -18.88
C LYS A 100 1.19 -16.21 -19.96
N PRO A 101 1.99 -15.84 -20.97
CA PRO A 101 1.52 -15.08 -22.12
C PRO A 101 0.21 -15.65 -22.70
N GLY A 102 -0.79 -14.80 -22.85
CA GLY A 102 -2.11 -15.15 -23.36
C GLY A 102 -3.13 -15.56 -22.27
N GLU A 103 -2.73 -15.69 -21.02
CA GLU A 103 -3.65 -15.94 -19.91
C GLU A 103 -4.31 -14.65 -19.41
N ASP A 104 -5.51 -14.80 -18.83
CA ASP A 104 -6.33 -13.76 -18.23
C ASP A 104 -7.05 -14.35 -17.01
N ASN A 105 -7.07 -13.63 -15.89
CA ASN A 105 -7.71 -14.12 -14.66
C ASN A 105 -9.14 -13.54 -14.46
N GLY A 106 -9.71 -12.94 -15.50
CA GLY A 106 -11.04 -12.29 -15.44
C GLY A 106 -11.00 -10.84 -14.96
N THR A 107 -9.87 -10.36 -14.43
CA THR A 107 -9.64 -8.97 -14.04
C THR A 107 -8.72 -8.27 -15.04
N ALA A 108 -7.59 -8.93 -15.38
CA ALA A 108 -6.66 -8.45 -16.39
C ALA A 108 -5.84 -9.59 -16.98
N ASN A 109 -5.19 -9.33 -18.11
CA ASN A 109 -4.38 -10.29 -18.80
C ASN A 109 -2.90 -10.28 -18.34
N TYR A 110 -2.16 -11.31 -18.76
CA TYR A 110 -0.72 -11.45 -18.51
C TYR A 110 0.07 -10.18 -18.85
N ASP A 111 -0.16 -9.58 -20.03
CA ASP A 111 0.64 -8.45 -20.50
C ASP A 111 0.54 -7.24 -19.57
N TYR A 112 -0.66 -7.00 -19.03
CA TYR A 112 -0.88 -5.95 -18.02
C TYR A 112 -0.11 -6.22 -16.74
N TYR A 113 -0.23 -7.43 -16.19
CA TYR A 113 0.47 -7.78 -14.94
C TYR A 113 1.98 -7.82 -15.14
N HIS A 114 2.46 -8.35 -16.26
CA HIS A 114 3.88 -8.36 -16.60
C HIS A 114 4.45 -6.94 -16.72
N GLU A 115 3.70 -6.00 -17.33
CA GLU A 115 4.11 -4.58 -17.40
C GLU A 115 4.23 -3.95 -16.01
N CYS A 116 3.30 -4.25 -15.08
CA CYS A 116 3.29 -3.67 -13.75
C CYS A 116 4.30 -4.33 -12.80
N PHE A 117 4.32 -5.66 -12.74
CA PHE A 117 5.02 -6.45 -11.72
C PHE A 117 6.35 -7.04 -12.18
N GLY A 118 6.63 -7.02 -13.48
CA GLY A 118 7.80 -7.66 -14.06
C GLY A 118 7.57 -9.15 -14.37
N ASP A 119 8.61 -9.96 -14.25
CA ASP A 119 8.54 -11.39 -14.52
C ASP A 119 7.66 -12.12 -13.51
N LEU A 120 6.52 -12.64 -13.99
CA LEU A 120 5.52 -13.30 -13.14
C LEU A 120 5.95 -14.70 -12.66
N ASP A 121 6.98 -15.31 -13.28
CA ASP A 121 7.52 -16.58 -12.80
C ASP A 121 8.32 -16.41 -11.50
N SER A 122 8.90 -15.24 -11.29
CA SER A 122 9.72 -14.90 -10.13
C SER A 122 9.12 -13.80 -9.25
N VAL A 123 7.87 -13.41 -9.48
CA VAL A 123 7.24 -12.27 -8.79
C VAL A 123 7.15 -12.44 -7.28
N LEU A 124 6.98 -13.67 -6.79
CA LEU A 124 6.90 -13.95 -5.35
C LEU A 124 8.19 -13.60 -4.59
N GLU A 125 9.34 -13.74 -5.23
CA GLU A 125 10.67 -13.43 -4.67
C GLU A 125 11.17 -12.04 -5.09
N SER A 126 10.41 -11.31 -5.88
CA SER A 126 10.80 -10.00 -6.42
C SER A 126 10.48 -8.84 -5.48
N ASP A 127 11.09 -7.71 -5.74
CA ASP A 127 10.79 -6.45 -5.02
C ASP A 127 9.38 -5.90 -5.33
N SER A 128 8.67 -6.44 -6.32
CA SER A 128 7.25 -6.13 -6.55
C SER A 128 6.31 -6.76 -5.52
N ASN A 129 6.81 -7.69 -4.70
CA ASN A 129 6.05 -8.32 -3.62
C ASN A 129 6.27 -7.59 -2.28
N PRO A 130 5.23 -6.98 -1.66
CA PRO A 130 5.36 -6.31 -0.37
C PRO A 130 5.84 -7.23 0.76
N GLU A 131 5.58 -8.56 0.68
CA GLU A 131 6.06 -9.54 1.66
C GLU A 131 7.59 -9.58 1.68
N VAL A 132 8.22 -9.58 0.50
CA VAL A 132 9.69 -9.58 0.35
C VAL A 132 10.29 -8.32 0.96
N LEU A 133 9.69 -7.16 0.68
CA LEU A 133 10.19 -5.87 1.17
C LEU A 133 10.11 -5.77 2.69
N VAL A 134 8.94 -6.06 3.28
CA VAL A 134 8.75 -5.93 4.73
C VAL A 134 9.57 -6.96 5.51
N LYS A 135 9.69 -8.20 4.98
CA LYS A 135 10.56 -9.21 5.57
C LYS A 135 12.02 -8.79 5.56
N ARG A 136 12.49 -8.22 4.46
CA ARG A 136 13.87 -7.69 4.37
C ARG A 136 14.13 -6.59 5.40
N LEU A 137 13.16 -5.69 5.64
CA LEU A 137 13.27 -4.68 6.69
C LEU A 137 13.35 -5.32 8.07
N HIS A 138 12.46 -6.27 8.35
CA HIS A 138 12.43 -7.00 9.61
C HIS A 138 13.76 -7.70 9.90
N ASP A 139 14.22 -8.52 8.96
CA ASP A 139 15.45 -9.33 9.11
C ASP A 139 16.72 -8.45 9.26
N SER A 140 16.71 -7.26 8.68
CA SER A 140 17.81 -6.30 8.80
C SER A 140 17.74 -5.41 10.04
N GLY A 141 16.68 -5.53 10.86
CA GLY A 141 16.45 -4.68 12.04
C GLY A 141 16.17 -3.22 11.71
N LYS A 142 15.79 -2.89 10.46
CA LYS A 142 15.39 -1.54 10.09
C LYS A 142 13.99 -1.21 10.62
N LYS A 143 13.75 0.08 10.83
CA LYS A 143 12.44 0.57 11.24
C LYS A 143 11.40 0.24 10.15
N ILE A 144 10.33 -0.41 10.55
CA ILE A 144 9.15 -0.65 9.72
C ILE A 144 8.12 0.43 10.07
N PRO A 145 7.51 1.13 9.09
CA PRO A 145 6.38 2.01 9.37
C PRO A 145 5.27 1.28 10.13
N GLU A 146 4.55 1.96 11.02
CA GLU A 146 3.38 1.38 11.69
C GLU A 146 2.34 0.97 10.63
N ILE A 147 1.91 -0.29 10.68
CA ILE A 147 1.04 -0.90 9.67
C ILE A 147 -0.38 -0.99 10.21
N LEU A 148 -1.32 -0.33 9.52
CA LEU A 148 -2.75 -0.39 9.77
C LEU A 148 -3.45 -0.97 8.54
N MET A 149 -4.20 -2.05 8.70
CA MET A 149 -4.90 -2.71 7.59
C MET A 149 -6.35 -3.00 7.95
N SER A 150 -7.23 -2.96 6.94
CA SER A 150 -8.62 -3.41 7.08
C SER A 150 -9.16 -4.00 5.79
N CYS A 151 -10.15 -4.90 5.95
CA CYS A 151 -10.92 -5.45 4.84
C CYS A 151 -12.34 -5.79 5.29
N GLY A 152 -13.31 -5.58 4.40
CA GLY A 152 -14.70 -5.96 4.64
C GLY A 152 -14.88 -7.48 4.53
N THR A 153 -15.77 -8.04 5.34
CA THR A 153 -16.01 -9.51 5.34
C THR A 153 -16.74 -10.00 4.08
N GLU A 154 -17.36 -9.11 3.32
CA GLU A 154 -17.99 -9.37 2.04
C GLU A 154 -17.15 -8.89 0.83
N ASP A 155 -15.91 -8.43 1.09
CA ASP A 155 -14.99 -7.97 0.05
C ASP A 155 -14.34 -9.15 -0.68
N PHE A 156 -14.29 -9.10 -2.01
CA PHE A 156 -13.66 -10.14 -2.83
C PHE A 156 -12.13 -10.25 -2.63
N LEU A 157 -11.50 -9.23 -2.06
CA LEU A 157 -10.07 -9.24 -1.70
C LEU A 157 -9.81 -9.71 -0.26
N LEU A 158 -10.84 -10.17 0.47
CA LEU A 158 -10.71 -10.55 1.87
C LEU A 158 -9.60 -11.59 2.09
N GLU A 159 -9.58 -12.67 1.30
CA GLU A 159 -8.59 -13.73 1.49
C GLU A 159 -7.16 -13.28 1.17
N HIS A 160 -6.97 -12.38 0.23
CA HIS A 160 -5.66 -11.78 -0.05
C HIS A 160 -5.15 -10.95 1.15
N ASN A 161 -6.04 -10.17 1.77
CA ASN A 161 -5.70 -9.39 2.96
C ASN A 161 -5.45 -10.27 4.17
N ARG A 162 -6.22 -11.34 4.36
CA ARG A 162 -5.99 -12.35 5.41
C ARG A 162 -4.68 -13.10 5.21
N GLN A 163 -4.33 -13.43 3.97
CA GLN A 163 -3.06 -14.09 3.66
C GLN A 163 -1.88 -13.22 4.08
N PHE A 164 -1.90 -11.94 3.72
CA PHE A 164 -0.85 -11.01 4.11
C PHE A 164 -0.82 -10.76 5.63
N HIS A 165 -1.98 -10.66 6.28
CA HIS A 165 -2.07 -10.62 7.74
C HIS A 165 -1.41 -11.84 8.40
N ARG A 166 -1.73 -13.06 7.93
CA ARG A 166 -1.10 -14.29 8.44
C ARG A 166 0.41 -14.27 8.24
N PHE A 167 0.88 -13.88 7.07
CA PHE A 167 2.30 -13.73 6.78
C PHE A 167 2.99 -12.77 7.78
N LEU A 168 2.45 -11.58 8.00
CA LEU A 168 3.01 -10.62 8.96
C LEU A 168 3.03 -11.18 10.39
N ALA A 169 1.98 -11.90 10.79
CA ALA A 169 1.90 -12.53 12.11
C ALA A 169 2.92 -13.67 12.29
N GLU A 170 3.10 -14.53 11.28
CA GLU A 170 4.07 -15.64 11.27
C GLU A 170 5.50 -15.13 11.30
N GLU A 171 5.81 -14.03 10.63
CA GLU A 171 7.12 -13.38 10.67
C GLU A 171 7.33 -12.51 11.93
N GLY A 172 6.34 -12.39 12.81
CA GLY A 172 6.43 -11.58 14.03
C GLY A 172 6.47 -10.07 13.79
N ILE A 173 5.99 -9.62 12.63
CA ILE A 173 5.93 -8.20 12.24
C ILE A 173 4.70 -7.55 12.87
N ALA A 174 4.92 -6.53 13.71
CA ALA A 174 3.85 -5.81 14.39
C ALA A 174 2.94 -5.08 13.39
N HIS A 175 1.65 -5.29 13.48
CA HIS A 175 0.65 -4.64 12.65
C HIS A 175 -0.74 -4.69 13.30
N THR A 176 -1.63 -3.82 12.84
CA THR A 176 -3.06 -3.85 13.17
C THR A 176 -3.84 -4.32 11.95
N TYR A 177 -4.68 -5.34 12.10
CA TYR A 177 -5.60 -5.79 11.06
C TYR A 177 -7.02 -5.86 11.60
N LEU A 178 -7.95 -5.19 10.93
CA LEU A 178 -9.34 -5.08 11.32
C LEU A 178 -10.26 -5.62 10.23
N GLU A 179 -11.23 -6.44 10.62
CA GLU A 179 -12.33 -6.88 9.77
C GLU A 179 -13.66 -6.42 10.37
N SER A 180 -14.58 -6.05 9.51
CA SER A 180 -15.99 -5.85 9.84
C SER A 180 -16.86 -6.14 8.65
N SER A 181 -18.19 -6.25 8.84
CA SER A 181 -19.14 -6.30 7.73
C SER A 181 -18.94 -5.11 6.80
N GLY A 182 -18.89 -5.36 5.50
CA GLY A 182 -18.68 -4.39 4.43
C GLY A 182 -18.08 -5.03 3.20
N SER A 183 -18.32 -4.40 2.06
CA SER A 183 -17.88 -4.84 0.74
C SER A 183 -16.74 -3.96 0.22
N HIS A 184 -16.35 -4.21 -1.04
CA HIS A 184 -15.37 -3.38 -1.75
C HIS A 184 -15.98 -2.06 -2.23
N ASP A 185 -16.35 -1.19 -1.30
CA ASP A 185 -17.12 0.01 -1.59
C ASP A 185 -16.74 1.23 -0.74
N MET A 186 -17.28 2.39 -1.13
CA MET A 186 -17.00 3.66 -0.48
C MET A 186 -17.54 3.76 0.95
N ASP A 187 -18.57 3.00 1.32
CA ASP A 187 -19.14 3.05 2.68
C ASP A 187 -18.13 2.47 3.67
N PHE A 188 -17.58 1.28 3.36
CA PHE A 188 -16.51 0.67 4.14
C PHE A 188 -15.26 1.55 4.20
N TRP A 189 -14.81 2.06 3.04
CA TRP A 189 -13.59 2.86 2.98
C TRP A 189 -13.71 4.21 3.68
N ASN A 190 -14.88 4.86 3.64
CA ASN A 190 -15.11 6.11 4.37
C ASN A 190 -15.06 5.90 5.88
N GLU A 191 -15.62 4.80 6.38
CA GLU A 191 -15.56 4.44 7.80
C GLU A 191 -14.11 4.20 8.24
N TYR A 192 -13.39 3.33 7.54
CA TYR A 192 -12.02 2.99 7.91
C TYR A 192 -11.01 4.11 7.66
N THR A 193 -11.22 4.96 6.66
CA THR A 193 -10.43 6.19 6.50
C THR A 193 -10.50 7.06 7.75
N ARG A 194 -11.69 7.26 8.34
CA ARG A 194 -11.84 8.01 9.57
C ARG A 194 -11.15 7.33 10.75
N ARG A 195 -11.39 6.04 10.94
CA ARG A 195 -10.78 5.25 12.02
C ARG A 195 -9.25 5.30 11.96
N PHE A 196 -8.68 5.14 10.77
CA PHE A 196 -7.23 5.14 10.62
C PHE A 196 -6.62 6.53 10.77
N ILE A 197 -7.27 7.59 10.27
CA ILE A 197 -6.81 8.96 10.52
C ILE A 197 -6.85 9.24 12.03
N ASP A 198 -7.95 8.94 12.72
CA ASP A 198 -8.00 9.11 14.19
C ASP A 198 -6.88 8.32 14.89
N SER A 199 -6.61 7.08 14.49
CA SER A 199 -5.52 6.26 15.04
C SER A 199 -4.12 6.80 14.70
N MET A 200 -3.92 7.29 13.49
CA MET A 200 -2.62 7.82 13.04
C MET A 200 -2.22 9.11 13.76
N PHE A 201 -3.20 9.91 14.15
CA PHE A 201 -2.99 11.22 14.80
C PHE A 201 -3.34 11.20 16.31
N ALA A 202 -3.78 10.05 16.86
CA ALA A 202 -3.89 9.90 18.30
C ALA A 202 -2.48 9.88 18.92
N ASP A 203 -2.28 10.70 19.96
CA ASP A 203 -1.03 10.76 20.75
C ASP A 203 -0.78 9.45 21.51
#